data_8e163127a5cb41ef8b9b4d773df4ce17
#
_entry.id   8e163127a5cb41ef8b9b4d773df4ce17
#
_cell.length_a   1.000
_cell.length_b   1.000
_cell.length_c   1.000
_cell.angle_alpha   90.00
_cell.angle_beta   90.00
_cell.angle_gamma   90.00
#
_symmetry.space_group_name_H-M   'P 1'
#
loop_
_entity.id
_entity.type
_entity.pdbx_description
1 polymer ?
#
loop_
_entity_poly.entity_id
_entity_poly.type
_entity_poly.pdbx_seq_one_letter_code
_entity_poly.pdbx_strand_id
1 'polypeptide(L)'
;MLHIIKKTLINFFLFSPLFLISDTKDISIVIHGGAGWFASMTEEEIEGIEEALNIAADSGYEVMLEGGTSLDAVERAIIILEDNPLFNAGRGSVYTSELRQEMDASIMDGSNLNAGAVASITNVKNPIKLARYIMEKTEHVMFSSKGAEKIAIEGGLETVSPSYFYSEEKLQRAKNKIKTNSKKGTVGVVALDSYGNIAAGTSTGGMTNKMPGRIGDSPIIGAGTWAENGVCGVSGTGHGEYFIRLNVAKEICVLMKYENLDVKKAAQIVIDRLKSMGADGGVIALDKNGTPAMIFNTPAMARAYKDSPDYTFVQIYKDN
;
A
#
# COMPACT_ATOMS: atom_id res chain seq x y z
N MET A 1 -49.28 -65.02 -37.42
CA MET A 1 -49.36 -63.59 -37.13
C MET A 1 -48.39 -63.33 -35.95
N LEU A 2 -47.14 -62.91 -36.27
CA LEU A 2 -46.10 -62.68 -35.31
C LEU A 2 -46.03 -61.18 -35.01
N HIS A 3 -46.25 -60.77 -33.75
CA HIS A 3 -46.07 -59.40 -33.31
C HIS A 3 -44.62 -59.22 -32.83
N ILE A 4 -43.88 -58.35 -33.56
CA ILE A 4 -42.56 -57.95 -33.19
C ILE A 4 -42.64 -56.71 -32.27
N ILE A 5 -42.30 -56.83 -31.01
CA ILE A 5 -42.22 -55.74 -30.07
C ILE A 5 -40.82 -55.12 -30.22
N LYS A 6 -40.75 -53.88 -30.75
CA LYS A 6 -39.52 -53.07 -30.76
C LYS A 6 -39.31 -52.49 -29.37
N LYS A 7 -38.22 -52.91 -28.69
CA LYS A 7 -37.74 -52.25 -27.47
C LYS A 7 -36.90 -51.05 -27.87
N THR A 8 -37.37 -49.85 -27.56
CA THR A 8 -36.61 -48.62 -27.67
C THR A 8 -35.77 -48.45 -26.44
N LEU A 9 -34.42 -48.55 -26.58
CA LEU A 9 -33.46 -48.18 -25.54
C LEU A 9 -33.37 -46.65 -25.46
N ILE A 10 -33.83 -46.07 -24.36
CA ILE A 10 -33.57 -44.65 -24.06
C ILE A 10 -32.25 -44.58 -23.30
N ASN A 11 -31.21 -44.08 -23.96
CA ASN A 11 -29.95 -43.74 -23.34
C ASN A 11 -30.10 -42.45 -22.50
N PHE A 12 -30.12 -42.58 -21.20
CA PHE A 12 -30.01 -41.45 -20.27
C PHE A 12 -28.54 -41.02 -20.20
N PHE A 13 -28.19 -39.92 -20.88
CA PHE A 13 -26.91 -39.25 -20.68
C PHE A 13 -27.00 -38.50 -19.33
N LEU A 14 -26.35 -39.03 -18.29
CA LEU A 14 -26.08 -38.32 -17.07
C LEU A 14 -25.04 -37.23 -17.35
N PHE A 15 -25.51 -36.00 -17.52
CA PHE A 15 -24.64 -34.81 -17.45
C PHE A 15 -24.22 -34.62 -16.01
N SER A 16 -23.04 -35.12 -15.63
CA SER A 16 -22.34 -34.69 -14.40
C SER A 16 -21.86 -33.27 -14.64
N PRO A 17 -22.26 -32.27 -13.82
CA PRO A 17 -21.61 -30.97 -13.90
C PRO A 17 -20.15 -31.14 -13.52
N LEU A 18 -19.26 -30.94 -14.48
CA LEU A 18 -17.83 -30.77 -14.22
C LEU A 18 -17.69 -29.46 -13.45
N PHE A 19 -17.60 -29.53 -12.12
CA PHE A 19 -17.13 -28.40 -11.34
C PHE A 19 -15.66 -28.20 -11.77
N LEU A 20 -15.42 -27.20 -12.61
CA LEU A 20 -14.10 -26.62 -12.79
C LEU A 20 -13.71 -26.06 -11.41
N ILE A 21 -12.89 -26.82 -10.68
CA ILE A 21 -12.16 -26.26 -9.55
C ILE A 21 -11.20 -25.26 -10.20
N SER A 22 -11.61 -23.99 -10.19
CA SER A 22 -10.69 -22.89 -10.43
C SER A 22 -9.59 -23.04 -9.38
N ASP A 23 -8.33 -23.18 -9.78
CA ASP A 23 -7.18 -22.98 -8.91
C ASP A 23 -7.24 -21.51 -8.43
N THR A 24 -8.03 -21.26 -7.39
CA THR A 24 -8.03 -19.97 -6.71
C THR A 24 -6.68 -19.84 -6.04
N LYS A 25 -5.91 -18.86 -6.47
CA LYS A 25 -4.66 -18.53 -5.79
C LYS A 25 -4.97 -18.09 -4.36
N ASP A 26 -4.06 -18.41 -3.45
CA ASP A 26 -4.15 -17.93 -2.08
C ASP A 26 -4.08 -16.40 -2.07
N ILE A 27 -5.03 -15.78 -1.37
CA ILE A 27 -5.05 -14.32 -1.21
C ILE A 27 -4.10 -13.92 -0.08
N SER A 28 -3.44 -12.77 -0.25
CA SER A 28 -2.55 -12.25 0.79
C SER A 28 -2.44 -10.73 0.74
N ILE A 29 -2.20 -10.14 1.91
CA ILE A 29 -2.01 -8.69 2.06
C ILE A 29 -0.88 -8.43 3.04
N VAL A 30 0.01 -7.49 2.69
CA VAL A 30 1.07 -6.99 3.56
C VAL A 30 0.97 -5.48 3.66
N ILE A 31 1.18 -4.96 4.88
CA ILE A 31 0.98 -3.54 5.22
C ILE A 31 2.19 -3.00 5.96
N HIS A 32 2.56 -1.74 5.72
CA HIS A 32 3.40 -0.98 6.64
C HIS A 32 2.70 0.29 7.11
N GLY A 33 2.90 0.62 8.38
CA GLY A 33 2.51 1.88 9.02
C GLY A 33 3.70 2.84 9.18
N GLY A 34 4.82 2.58 8.46
CA GLY A 34 6.01 3.40 8.48
C GLY A 34 7.21 2.79 9.18
N ALA A 35 8.41 3.21 8.76
CA ALA A 35 9.69 2.85 9.35
C ALA A 35 10.29 4.03 10.14
N GLY A 36 10.95 3.76 11.28
CA GLY A 36 11.61 4.82 12.06
C GLY A 36 11.83 4.48 13.52
N TRP A 37 11.77 5.51 14.36
CA TRP A 37 11.87 5.42 15.82
C TRP A 37 10.50 5.51 16.47
N PHE A 38 10.14 4.48 17.23
CA PHE A 38 8.90 4.40 18.00
C PHE A 38 9.14 4.54 19.51
N ALA A 39 10.41 4.65 19.95
CA ALA A 39 10.78 4.68 21.37
C ALA A 39 10.24 5.88 22.18
N SER A 40 9.74 6.92 21.52
CA SER A 40 9.09 8.06 22.17
C SER A 40 7.57 7.95 22.25
N MET A 41 7.00 6.85 21.78
CA MET A 41 5.57 6.60 21.84
C MET A 41 5.16 5.96 23.15
N THR A 42 3.95 6.27 23.61
CA THR A 42 3.35 5.61 24.77
C THR A 42 2.91 4.18 24.41
N GLU A 43 2.70 3.33 25.41
CA GLU A 43 2.13 1.99 25.19
C GLU A 43 0.78 2.08 24.46
N GLU A 44 -0.09 3.01 24.87
CA GLU A 44 -1.40 3.23 24.23
C GLU A 44 -1.27 3.62 22.74
N GLU A 45 -0.27 4.44 22.36
CA GLU A 45 -0.01 4.76 20.95
C GLU A 45 0.49 3.53 20.18
N ILE A 46 1.32 2.69 20.79
CA ILE A 46 1.82 1.44 20.19
C ILE A 46 0.66 0.46 19.97
N GLU A 47 -0.14 0.20 21.01
CA GLU A 47 -1.33 -0.66 20.91
C GLU A 47 -2.31 -0.14 19.86
N GLY A 48 -2.55 1.17 19.82
CA GLY A 48 -3.43 1.78 18.80
C GLY A 48 -2.90 1.64 17.37
N ILE A 49 -1.57 1.62 17.18
CA ILE A 49 -0.96 1.33 15.85
C ILE A 49 -1.14 -0.14 15.50
N GLU A 50 -0.90 -1.05 16.43
CA GLU A 50 -1.05 -2.49 16.20
C GLU A 50 -2.50 -2.85 15.89
N GLU A 51 -3.46 -2.30 16.64
CA GLU A 51 -4.89 -2.46 16.39
C GLU A 51 -5.29 -1.95 15.01
N ALA A 52 -4.85 -0.74 14.63
CA ALA A 52 -5.18 -0.16 13.33
C ALA A 52 -4.57 -0.94 12.16
N LEU A 53 -3.36 -1.48 12.30
CA LEU A 53 -2.75 -2.35 11.31
C LEU A 53 -3.54 -3.66 11.16
N ASN A 54 -3.97 -4.24 12.28
CA ASN A 54 -4.80 -5.43 12.28
C ASN A 54 -6.13 -5.18 11.55
N ILE A 55 -6.85 -4.11 11.91
CA ILE A 55 -8.11 -3.72 11.26
C ILE A 55 -7.92 -3.49 9.76
N ALA A 56 -6.83 -2.81 9.36
CA ALA A 56 -6.55 -2.55 7.95
C ALA A 56 -6.26 -3.85 7.17
N ALA A 57 -5.48 -4.77 7.76
CA ALA A 57 -5.18 -6.06 7.17
C ALA A 57 -6.44 -6.93 7.05
N ASP A 58 -7.23 -7.02 8.10
CA ASP A 58 -8.49 -7.77 8.11
C ASP A 58 -9.46 -7.23 7.06
N SER A 59 -9.70 -5.90 7.05
CA SER A 59 -10.61 -5.29 6.08
C SER A 59 -10.17 -5.45 4.62
N GLY A 60 -8.87 -5.34 4.34
CA GLY A 60 -8.35 -5.57 2.98
C GLY A 60 -8.42 -7.04 2.57
N TYR A 61 -8.14 -7.95 3.50
CA TYR A 61 -8.24 -9.39 3.28
C TYR A 61 -9.69 -9.82 3.03
N GLU A 62 -10.66 -9.32 3.82
CA GLU A 62 -12.09 -9.58 3.66
C GLU A 62 -12.60 -9.17 2.28
N VAL A 63 -12.20 -8.01 1.77
CA VAL A 63 -12.53 -7.58 0.40
C VAL A 63 -12.16 -8.64 -0.63
N MET A 64 -10.96 -9.22 -0.52
CA MET A 64 -10.50 -10.26 -1.46
C MET A 64 -11.17 -11.61 -1.21
N LEU A 65 -11.47 -11.94 0.05
CA LEU A 65 -12.19 -13.16 0.42
C LEU A 65 -13.62 -13.16 -0.14
N GLU A 66 -14.26 -12.00 -0.23
CA GLU A 66 -15.57 -11.78 -0.85
C GLU A 66 -15.53 -11.70 -2.39
N GLY A 67 -14.35 -11.89 -3.00
CA GLY A 67 -14.16 -11.88 -4.45
C GLY A 67 -13.82 -10.51 -5.04
N GLY A 68 -13.51 -9.51 -4.20
CA GLY A 68 -12.98 -8.22 -4.64
C GLY A 68 -11.53 -8.32 -5.16
N THR A 69 -11.06 -7.25 -5.79
CA THR A 69 -9.73 -7.19 -6.39
C THR A 69 -8.66 -6.76 -5.40
N SER A 70 -7.40 -7.04 -5.73
CA SER A 70 -6.23 -6.53 -5.00
C SER A 70 -6.21 -5.00 -4.92
N LEU A 71 -6.66 -4.29 -5.97
CA LEU A 71 -6.84 -2.84 -5.95
C LEU A 71 -7.86 -2.37 -4.91
N ASP A 72 -9.00 -3.05 -4.80
CA ASP A 72 -10.03 -2.73 -3.81
C ASP A 72 -9.51 -2.96 -2.38
N ALA A 73 -8.75 -4.04 -2.18
CA ALA A 73 -8.11 -4.35 -0.91
C ALA A 73 -7.07 -3.30 -0.50
N VAL A 74 -6.21 -2.89 -1.44
CA VAL A 74 -5.19 -1.84 -1.22
C VAL A 74 -5.85 -0.51 -0.86
N GLU A 75 -6.84 -0.07 -1.65
CA GLU A 75 -7.56 1.17 -1.36
C GLU A 75 -8.24 1.10 0.00
N ARG A 76 -8.96 0.01 0.30
CA ARG A 76 -9.69 -0.18 1.56
C ARG A 76 -8.77 -0.09 2.78
N ALA A 77 -7.65 -0.80 2.75
CA ALA A 77 -6.70 -0.80 3.85
C ALA A 77 -6.02 0.57 4.03
N ILE A 78 -5.63 1.24 2.94
CA ILE A 78 -5.01 2.57 3.02
C ILE A 78 -6.00 3.62 3.56
N ILE A 79 -7.29 3.59 3.19
CA ILE A 79 -8.31 4.50 3.73
C ILE A 79 -8.37 4.40 5.25
N ILE A 80 -8.34 3.20 5.82
CA ILE A 80 -8.36 2.99 7.28
C ILE A 80 -7.13 3.66 7.93
N LEU A 81 -5.96 3.54 7.31
CA LEU A 81 -4.73 4.14 7.81
C LEU A 81 -4.70 5.66 7.60
N GLU A 82 -5.26 6.18 6.50
CA GLU A 82 -5.40 7.63 6.25
C GLU A 82 -6.37 8.31 7.23
N ASP A 83 -7.44 7.60 7.63
CA ASP A 83 -8.43 8.12 8.59
C ASP A 83 -7.92 8.07 10.05
N ASN A 84 -6.83 7.34 10.32
CA ASN A 84 -6.26 7.20 11.66
C ASN A 84 -5.13 8.23 11.90
N PRO A 85 -5.26 9.13 12.91
CA PRO A 85 -4.27 10.18 13.18
C PRO A 85 -2.91 9.68 13.68
N LEU A 86 -2.78 8.41 14.06
CA LEU A 86 -1.53 7.81 14.51
C LEU A 86 -0.51 7.65 13.38
N PHE A 87 -0.96 7.56 12.13
CA PHE A 87 -0.07 7.42 10.96
C PHE A 87 0.26 8.78 10.33
N ASN A 88 1.31 8.81 9.52
CA ASN A 88 1.67 9.97 8.72
C ASN A 88 1.10 9.87 7.29
N ALA A 89 -0.21 9.84 7.20
CA ALA A 89 -0.97 9.84 5.95
C ALA A 89 -2.36 10.43 6.24
N GLY A 90 -3.04 10.99 5.26
CA GLY A 90 -4.37 11.54 5.44
C GLY A 90 -4.50 12.42 6.67
N ARG A 91 -5.42 12.07 7.58
CA ARG A 91 -5.72 12.80 8.82
C ARG A 91 -4.50 12.96 9.74
N GLY A 92 -3.55 12.03 9.68
CA GLY A 92 -2.34 12.08 10.49
C GLY A 92 -1.14 12.71 9.83
N SER A 93 -1.27 13.38 8.70
CA SER A 93 -0.17 13.99 7.96
C SER A 93 0.60 15.04 8.76
N VAL A 94 1.92 15.06 8.57
CA VAL A 94 2.82 16.04 9.19
C VAL A 94 2.74 17.39 8.50
N TYR A 95 3.29 18.43 9.16
CA TYR A 95 3.31 19.80 8.65
C TYR A 95 4.60 20.11 7.89
N THR A 96 4.46 20.93 6.85
CA THR A 96 5.55 21.62 6.17
C THR A 96 6.20 22.68 7.06
N SER A 97 7.32 23.25 6.62
CA SER A 97 7.98 24.38 7.29
C SER A 97 7.13 25.67 7.32
N GLU A 98 6.09 25.76 6.50
CA GLU A 98 5.09 26.85 6.50
C GLU A 98 3.82 26.47 7.29
N LEU A 99 3.87 25.41 8.09
CA LEU A 99 2.77 24.96 8.94
C LEU A 99 1.48 24.61 8.16
N ARG A 100 1.64 24.01 6.98
CA ARG A 100 0.55 23.43 6.17
C ARG A 100 0.76 21.92 6.06
N GLN A 101 -0.31 21.19 5.83
CA GLN A 101 -0.24 19.77 5.52
C GLN A 101 -0.39 19.59 4.01
N GLU A 102 0.57 18.90 3.42
CA GLU A 102 0.59 18.53 2.01
C GLU A 102 0.76 17.02 1.92
N MET A 103 -0.14 16.36 1.22
CA MET A 103 -0.24 14.90 1.15
C MET A 103 0.07 14.39 -0.24
N ASP A 104 0.66 13.21 -0.28
CA ASP A 104 1.02 12.50 -1.51
C ASP A 104 0.50 11.07 -1.43
N ALA A 105 0.06 10.50 -2.55
CA ALA A 105 -0.32 9.08 -2.64
C ALA A 105 -0.13 8.53 -4.05
N SER A 106 0.02 7.22 -4.15
CA SER A 106 -0.03 6.49 -5.42
C SER A 106 -0.63 5.10 -5.25
N ILE A 107 -1.18 4.58 -6.34
CA ILE A 107 -1.68 3.22 -6.48
C ILE A 107 -1.31 2.67 -7.86
N MET A 108 -1.04 1.36 -7.95
CA MET A 108 -0.64 0.70 -9.18
C MET A 108 -1.29 -0.67 -9.30
N ASP A 109 -1.82 -0.95 -10.50
CA ASP A 109 -2.36 -2.24 -10.91
C ASP A 109 -1.28 -3.05 -11.64
N GLY A 110 -0.88 -4.17 -11.06
CA GLY A 110 0.14 -5.04 -11.65
C GLY A 110 -0.33 -5.80 -12.89
N SER A 111 -1.65 -5.90 -13.13
CA SER A 111 -2.20 -6.67 -14.25
C SER A 111 -1.95 -5.99 -15.61
N ASN A 112 -1.89 -4.68 -15.63
CA ASN A 112 -1.79 -3.87 -16.85
C ASN A 112 -0.76 -2.73 -16.74
N LEU A 113 -0.10 -2.59 -15.57
CA LEU A 113 0.84 -1.52 -15.20
C LEU A 113 0.20 -0.13 -15.14
N ASN A 114 -1.12 -0.02 -15.12
CA ASN A 114 -1.79 1.25 -14.89
C ASN A 114 -1.48 1.76 -13.48
N ALA A 115 -1.28 3.06 -13.38
CA ALA A 115 -0.97 3.71 -12.13
C ALA A 115 -1.62 5.09 -12.03
N GLY A 116 -1.88 5.52 -10.81
CA GLY A 116 -2.33 6.85 -10.52
C GLY A 116 -1.62 7.43 -9.31
N ALA A 117 -1.35 8.73 -9.34
CA ALA A 117 -0.62 9.40 -8.28
C ALA A 117 -1.10 10.84 -8.07
N VAL A 118 -0.97 11.29 -6.83
CA VAL A 118 -1.23 12.68 -6.44
C VAL A 118 -0.12 13.18 -5.54
N ALA A 119 0.21 14.46 -5.67
CA ALA A 119 1.21 15.10 -4.84
C ALA A 119 0.78 16.49 -4.37
N SER A 120 1.22 16.88 -3.16
CA SER A 120 1.00 18.20 -2.57
C SER A 120 -0.48 18.64 -2.54
N ILE A 121 -1.39 17.70 -2.27
CA ILE A 121 -2.82 18.00 -2.09
C ILE A 121 -3.11 18.34 -0.62
N THR A 122 -4.13 19.19 -0.38
CA THR A 122 -4.38 19.79 0.95
C THR A 122 -5.80 19.59 1.48
N ASN A 123 -6.74 19.16 0.65
CA ASN A 123 -8.17 19.17 0.97
C ASN A 123 -8.93 17.89 0.57
N VAL A 124 -8.28 16.89 0.01
CA VAL A 124 -8.92 15.61 -0.31
C VAL A 124 -8.80 14.70 0.91
N LYS A 125 -9.92 14.20 1.43
CA LYS A 125 -9.98 13.41 2.67
C LYS A 125 -9.09 12.18 2.60
N ASN A 126 -9.21 11.40 1.51
CA ASN A 126 -8.44 10.19 1.28
C ASN A 126 -7.62 10.32 -0.02
N PRO A 127 -6.35 10.71 0.06
CA PRO A 127 -5.46 10.83 -1.10
C PRO A 127 -5.43 9.60 -2.00
N ILE A 128 -5.48 8.40 -1.44
CA ILE A 128 -5.45 7.14 -2.19
C ILE A 128 -6.64 7.00 -3.15
N LYS A 129 -7.82 7.48 -2.77
CA LYS A 129 -9.01 7.48 -3.63
C LYS A 129 -8.81 8.36 -4.86
N LEU A 130 -8.18 9.51 -4.69
CA LEU A 130 -7.88 10.40 -5.81
C LEU A 130 -6.81 9.80 -6.72
N ALA A 131 -5.78 9.15 -6.16
CA ALA A 131 -4.79 8.42 -6.94
C ALA A 131 -5.45 7.34 -7.80
N ARG A 132 -6.36 6.53 -7.21
CA ARG A 132 -7.13 5.53 -7.94
C ARG A 132 -8.04 6.15 -9.01
N TYR A 133 -8.74 7.23 -8.69
CA TYR A 133 -9.59 7.93 -9.63
C TYR A 133 -8.81 8.41 -10.86
N ILE A 134 -7.61 8.97 -10.66
CA ILE A 134 -6.72 9.40 -11.75
C ILE A 134 -6.35 8.20 -12.64
N MET A 135 -5.96 7.08 -12.05
CA MET A 135 -5.61 5.86 -12.78
C MET A 135 -6.77 5.36 -13.65
N GLU A 136 -7.99 5.36 -13.13
CA GLU A 136 -9.15 4.72 -13.78
C GLU A 136 -9.91 5.66 -14.71
N LYS A 137 -9.86 6.98 -14.50
CA LYS A 137 -10.75 7.96 -15.13
C LYS A 137 -10.03 9.00 -15.97
N THR A 138 -8.70 8.96 -16.05
CA THR A 138 -7.92 9.90 -16.87
C THR A 138 -6.88 9.16 -17.72
N GLU A 139 -6.35 9.84 -18.73
CA GLU A 139 -5.23 9.34 -19.55
C GLU A 139 -3.86 9.61 -18.87
N HIS A 140 -3.85 10.27 -17.72
CA HIS A 140 -2.65 10.71 -17.04
C HIS A 140 -2.34 9.84 -15.83
N VAL A 141 -1.06 9.76 -15.49
CA VAL A 141 -0.61 9.00 -14.32
C VAL A 141 -0.57 9.87 -13.06
N MET A 142 -0.24 11.15 -13.16
CA MET A 142 0.04 11.97 -11.98
C MET A 142 -0.47 13.41 -12.11
N PHE A 143 -1.09 13.89 -11.04
CA PHE A 143 -1.46 15.31 -10.86
C PHE A 143 -0.95 15.84 -9.52
N SER A 144 -0.82 17.16 -9.41
CA SER A 144 -0.38 17.79 -8.16
C SER A 144 -1.22 19.01 -7.80
N SER A 145 -1.20 19.33 -6.50
CA SER A 145 -1.73 20.58 -5.93
C SER A 145 -3.16 20.89 -6.42
N LYS A 146 -3.44 22.14 -6.76
CA LYS A 146 -4.77 22.61 -7.19
C LYS A 146 -5.33 21.89 -8.42
N GLY A 147 -4.44 21.39 -9.31
CA GLY A 147 -4.87 20.59 -10.47
C GLY A 147 -5.47 19.27 -10.05
N ALA A 148 -4.83 18.58 -9.12
CA ALA A 148 -5.34 17.33 -8.54
C ALA A 148 -6.62 17.55 -7.71
N GLU A 149 -6.67 18.63 -6.91
CA GLU A 149 -7.84 18.99 -6.10
C GLU A 149 -9.07 19.31 -6.97
N LYS A 150 -8.86 19.96 -8.12
CA LYS A 150 -9.93 20.20 -9.10
C LYS A 150 -10.50 18.89 -9.65
N ILE A 151 -9.65 17.94 -10.00
CA ILE A 151 -10.08 16.61 -10.47
C ILE A 151 -10.88 15.88 -9.37
N ALA A 152 -10.47 15.99 -8.10
CA ALA A 152 -11.21 15.41 -6.99
C ALA A 152 -12.64 15.95 -6.90
N ILE A 153 -12.82 17.27 -7.03
CA ILE A 153 -14.12 17.94 -6.99
C ILE A 153 -14.98 17.52 -8.19
N GLU A 154 -14.42 17.56 -9.40
CA GLU A 154 -15.11 17.15 -10.64
C GLU A 154 -15.50 15.67 -10.62
N GLY A 155 -14.68 14.82 -9.97
CA GLY A 155 -14.93 13.40 -9.78
C GLY A 155 -15.88 13.07 -8.62
N GLY A 156 -16.36 14.08 -7.87
CA GLY A 156 -17.26 13.86 -6.74
C GLY A 156 -16.61 13.20 -5.52
N LEU A 157 -15.28 13.29 -5.40
CA LEU A 157 -14.55 12.76 -4.24
C LEU A 157 -14.75 13.68 -3.01
N GLU A 158 -14.72 13.07 -1.83
CA GLU A 158 -14.90 13.80 -0.57
C GLU A 158 -13.74 14.77 -0.32
N THR A 159 -14.07 16.07 -0.30
CA THR A 159 -13.13 17.13 0.07
C THR A 159 -13.48 17.67 1.44
N VAL A 160 -12.46 18.06 2.19
CA VAL A 160 -12.58 18.53 3.57
C VAL A 160 -11.82 19.85 3.77
N SER A 161 -12.21 20.60 4.81
CA SER A 161 -11.41 21.74 5.24
C SER A 161 -10.05 21.30 5.76
N PRO A 162 -8.96 22.07 5.59
CA PRO A 162 -7.66 21.78 6.18
C PRO A 162 -7.70 21.52 7.69
N SER A 163 -8.71 22.06 8.40
CA SER A 163 -8.91 21.79 9.83
C SER A 163 -9.23 20.32 10.16
N TYR A 164 -9.69 19.53 9.19
CA TYR A 164 -9.90 18.09 9.35
C TYR A 164 -8.58 17.35 9.68
N PHE A 165 -7.48 17.81 9.09
CA PHE A 165 -6.15 17.22 9.29
C PHE A 165 -5.41 17.79 10.50
N TYR A 166 -6.00 18.78 11.20
CA TYR A 166 -5.34 19.46 12.32
C TYR A 166 -4.93 18.51 13.44
N SER A 167 -3.69 18.65 13.90
CA SER A 167 -3.14 17.97 15.07
C SER A 167 -2.25 18.95 15.84
N GLU A 168 -2.65 19.32 17.06
CA GLU A 168 -1.88 20.23 17.92
C GLU A 168 -0.49 19.66 18.20
N GLU A 169 -0.37 18.39 18.53
CA GLU A 169 0.91 17.72 18.79
C GLU A 169 1.87 17.87 17.61
N LYS A 170 1.40 17.52 16.39
CA LYS A 170 2.22 17.58 15.17
C LYS A 170 2.57 19.02 14.78
N LEU A 171 1.64 19.96 15.02
CA LEU A 171 1.87 21.39 14.82
C LEU A 171 2.95 21.92 15.75
N GLN A 172 2.92 21.58 17.03
CA GLN A 172 3.95 21.99 18.00
C GLN A 172 5.32 21.36 17.66
N ARG A 173 5.35 20.13 17.22
CA ARG A 173 6.59 19.49 16.71
C ARG A 173 7.17 20.27 15.51
N ALA A 174 6.32 20.70 14.57
CA ALA A 174 6.75 21.49 13.43
C ALA A 174 7.26 22.89 13.85
N LYS A 175 6.52 23.60 14.73
CA LYS A 175 6.92 24.92 15.25
C LYS A 175 8.25 24.89 16.00
N ASN A 176 8.46 23.87 16.82
CA ASN A 176 9.69 23.72 17.61
C ASN A 176 10.88 23.27 16.77
N LYS A 177 10.72 23.06 15.44
CA LYS A 177 11.76 22.55 14.54
C LYS A 177 12.48 21.32 15.11
N ILE A 178 11.78 20.56 15.96
CA ILE A 178 12.34 19.35 16.54
C ILE A 178 12.58 18.39 15.39
N LYS A 179 13.85 18.24 15.04
CA LYS A 179 14.33 17.10 14.26
C LYS A 179 14.20 15.87 15.16
N THR A 180 12.96 15.46 15.41
CA THR A 180 12.74 14.20 16.08
C THR A 180 13.14 13.13 15.08
N ASN A 181 14.00 12.22 15.50
CA ASN A 181 14.23 10.95 14.80
C ASN A 181 12.95 10.09 14.77
N SER A 182 11.85 10.58 15.37
CA SER A 182 10.52 9.98 15.28
C SER A 182 9.94 10.29 13.89
N LYS A 183 10.43 9.60 12.89
CA LYS A 183 9.77 9.50 11.60
C LYS A 183 8.57 8.58 11.79
N LYS A 184 7.40 9.16 12.08
CA LYS A 184 6.14 8.48 11.86
C LYS A 184 6.06 8.37 10.35
N GLY A 185 6.10 7.14 9.82
CA GLY A 185 6.35 6.91 8.41
C GLY A 185 5.07 6.90 7.58
N THR A 186 5.24 6.99 6.32
CA THR A 186 4.36 6.64 5.22
C THR A 186 3.57 5.36 5.49
N VAL A 187 2.32 5.26 5.06
CA VAL A 187 1.57 4.00 5.04
C VAL A 187 1.60 3.37 3.66
N GLY A 188 1.59 2.05 3.60
CA GLY A 188 1.54 1.35 2.33
C GLY A 188 1.00 -0.06 2.44
N VAL A 189 0.46 -0.54 1.33
CA VAL A 189 -0.21 -1.84 1.22
C VAL A 189 0.17 -2.49 -0.10
N VAL A 190 0.41 -3.79 -0.05
CA VAL A 190 0.52 -4.67 -1.23
C VAL A 190 -0.44 -5.83 -1.03
N ALA A 191 -1.23 -6.16 -2.04
CA ALA A 191 -2.19 -7.25 -2.00
C ALA A 191 -2.09 -8.14 -3.24
N LEU A 192 -2.34 -9.44 -3.06
CA LEU A 192 -2.50 -10.46 -4.09
C LEU A 192 -3.90 -11.05 -3.97
N ASP A 193 -4.71 -10.94 -5.03
CA ASP A 193 -6.07 -11.49 -5.05
C ASP A 193 -6.14 -12.91 -5.60
N SER A 194 -7.32 -13.54 -5.46
CA SER A 194 -7.59 -14.90 -5.93
C SER A 194 -7.49 -15.07 -7.45
N TYR A 195 -7.49 -13.98 -8.21
CA TYR A 195 -7.27 -13.97 -9.66
C TYR A 195 -5.78 -13.97 -10.01
N GLY A 196 -4.91 -13.80 -9.02
CA GLY A 196 -3.46 -13.69 -9.17
C GLY A 196 -2.99 -12.30 -9.58
N ASN A 197 -3.81 -11.27 -9.39
CA ASN A 197 -3.42 -9.89 -9.62
C ASN A 197 -2.78 -9.31 -8.36
N ILE A 198 -1.73 -8.55 -8.56
CA ILE A 198 -1.02 -7.82 -7.51
C ILE A 198 -1.30 -6.33 -7.68
N ALA A 199 -1.65 -5.67 -6.58
CA ALA A 199 -1.72 -4.23 -6.51
C ALA A 199 -0.84 -3.70 -5.38
N ALA A 200 -0.36 -2.46 -5.52
CA ALA A 200 0.40 -1.76 -4.49
C ALA A 200 -0.09 -0.31 -4.37
N GLY A 201 -0.06 0.22 -3.15
CA GLY A 201 -0.37 1.63 -2.90
C GLY A 201 0.43 2.17 -1.73
N THR A 202 0.67 3.48 -1.76
CA THR A 202 1.43 4.20 -0.74
C THR A 202 0.79 5.57 -0.52
N SER A 203 0.69 6.02 0.74
CA SER A 203 0.14 7.33 1.09
C SER A 203 0.94 7.98 2.22
N THR A 204 1.14 9.31 2.16
CA THR A 204 2.00 10.01 3.12
C THR A 204 1.71 11.51 3.24
N GLY A 205 2.05 12.08 4.41
CA GLY A 205 2.26 13.51 4.59
C GLY A 205 3.71 13.96 4.32
N GLY A 206 4.61 13.03 3.95
CA GLY A 206 6.02 13.30 3.72
C GLY A 206 6.85 13.46 5.00
N MET A 207 7.90 14.26 4.96
CA MET A 207 8.79 14.51 6.09
C MET A 207 8.30 15.69 6.93
N THR A 208 8.41 15.60 8.26
CA THR A 208 8.16 16.74 9.15
C THR A 208 9.06 17.92 8.79
N ASN A 209 8.49 19.12 8.72
CA ASN A 209 9.18 20.34 8.30
C ASN A 209 9.75 20.29 6.86
N LYS A 210 9.18 19.45 5.99
CA LYS A 210 9.51 19.51 4.56
C LYS A 210 9.28 20.92 4.02
N MET A 211 10.06 21.32 3.04
CA MET A 211 9.77 22.56 2.28
C MET A 211 8.43 22.41 1.56
N PRO A 212 7.61 23.47 1.46
CA PRO A 212 6.41 23.43 0.64
C PRO A 212 6.69 22.99 -0.79
N GLY A 213 5.86 22.08 -1.31
CA GLY A 213 6.05 21.50 -2.63
C GLY A 213 7.13 20.41 -2.71
N ARG A 214 7.79 20.03 -1.61
CA ARG A 214 8.68 18.86 -1.60
C ARG A 214 7.86 17.59 -1.76
N ILE A 215 8.20 16.81 -2.77
CA ILE A 215 7.62 15.51 -3.06
C ILE A 215 8.64 14.42 -2.72
N GLY A 216 8.20 13.39 -1.97
CA GLY A 216 8.99 12.20 -1.66
C GLY A 216 8.78 11.09 -2.70
N ASP A 217 9.15 9.88 -2.29
CA ASP A 217 9.04 8.67 -3.10
C ASP A 217 7.62 8.15 -3.26
N SER A 218 6.74 8.39 -2.27
CA SER A 218 5.42 7.75 -2.20
C SER A 218 4.55 7.95 -3.45
N PRO A 219 4.49 9.14 -4.11
CA PRO A 219 3.71 9.31 -5.32
C PRO A 219 4.50 8.97 -6.61
N ILE A 220 5.77 8.59 -6.49
CA ILE A 220 6.63 8.29 -7.64
C ILE A 220 6.60 6.79 -7.93
N ILE A 221 5.93 6.42 -9.02
CA ILE A 221 5.86 5.04 -9.49
C ILE A 221 7.26 4.51 -9.80
N GLY A 222 7.58 3.36 -9.22
CA GLY A 222 8.90 2.74 -9.27
C GLY A 222 9.79 3.09 -8.08
N ALA A 223 9.56 4.21 -7.41
CA ALA A 223 10.32 4.61 -6.22
C ALA A 223 9.66 4.13 -4.92
N GLY A 224 8.47 4.64 -4.60
CA GLY A 224 7.70 4.27 -3.40
C GLY A 224 6.68 3.18 -3.63
N THR A 225 6.22 2.98 -4.86
CA THR A 225 5.15 2.04 -5.23
C THR A 225 5.46 1.36 -6.55
N TRP A 226 5.32 0.03 -6.58
CA TRP A 226 5.39 -0.75 -7.82
C TRP A 226 4.54 -2.00 -7.70
N ALA A 227 3.88 -2.38 -8.80
CA ALA A 227 3.18 -3.67 -8.92
C ALA A 227 3.34 -4.22 -10.34
N GLU A 228 3.67 -5.53 -10.46
CA GLU A 228 3.80 -6.24 -11.74
C GLU A 228 3.37 -7.69 -11.54
N ASN A 229 2.27 -8.09 -12.19
CA ASN A 229 1.76 -9.47 -12.12
C ASN A 229 2.81 -10.48 -12.56
N GLY A 230 2.83 -11.62 -11.87
CA GLY A 230 3.80 -12.68 -12.13
C GLY A 230 5.20 -12.41 -11.59
N VAL A 231 5.43 -11.24 -11.01
CA VAL A 231 6.71 -10.84 -10.41
C VAL A 231 6.53 -10.45 -8.95
N CYS A 232 6.16 -9.21 -8.64
CA CYS A 232 5.95 -8.73 -7.28
C CYS A 232 5.17 -7.41 -7.20
N GLY A 233 4.72 -7.08 -5.98
CA GLY A 233 4.31 -5.74 -5.58
C GLY A 233 5.19 -5.23 -4.44
N VAL A 234 5.41 -3.90 -4.38
CA VAL A 234 6.28 -3.26 -3.38
C VAL A 234 5.70 -1.91 -2.96
N SER A 235 5.75 -1.62 -1.65
CA SER A 235 5.54 -0.29 -1.09
C SER A 235 6.68 0.08 -0.14
N GLY A 236 7.15 1.32 -0.22
CA GLY A 236 8.31 1.81 0.49
C GLY A 236 8.00 2.89 1.53
N THR A 237 8.89 3.01 2.52
CA THR A 237 8.83 4.04 3.57
C THR A 237 10.23 4.41 4.05
N GLY A 238 10.58 5.68 4.06
CA GLY A 238 11.92 6.12 4.50
C GLY A 238 12.36 7.48 3.97
N HIS A 239 13.65 7.59 3.67
CA HIS A 239 14.25 8.78 3.06
C HIS A 239 13.91 8.86 1.57
N GLY A 240 12.82 9.53 1.22
CA GLY A 240 12.27 9.58 -0.14
C GLY A 240 13.27 9.93 -1.22
N GLU A 241 14.19 10.86 -0.97
CA GLU A 241 15.22 11.29 -1.91
C GLU A 241 16.12 10.15 -2.41
N TYR A 242 16.38 9.18 -1.54
CA TYR A 242 17.20 8.01 -1.88
C TYR A 242 16.36 6.92 -2.54
N PHE A 243 15.11 6.75 -2.11
CA PHE A 243 14.15 5.85 -2.76
C PHE A 243 13.93 6.23 -4.22
N ILE A 244 13.79 7.54 -4.50
CA ILE A 244 13.68 8.06 -5.87
C ILE A 244 14.95 7.78 -6.68
N ARG A 245 16.13 8.08 -6.13
CA ARG A 245 17.42 7.91 -6.83
C ARG A 245 17.74 6.47 -7.17
N LEU A 246 17.28 5.51 -6.36
CA LEU A 246 17.49 4.08 -6.58
C LEU A 246 16.31 3.40 -7.29
N ASN A 247 15.15 4.09 -7.45
CA ASN A 247 13.89 3.44 -7.87
C ASN A 247 13.57 2.19 -7.05
N VAL A 248 13.63 2.30 -5.72
CA VAL A 248 13.67 1.19 -4.76
C VAL A 248 12.59 0.14 -5.02
N ALA A 249 11.33 0.57 -5.20
CA ALA A 249 10.22 -0.37 -5.37
C ALA A 249 10.37 -1.19 -6.66
N LYS A 250 10.71 -0.56 -7.78
CA LYS A 250 10.88 -1.25 -9.06
C LYS A 250 12.15 -2.10 -9.08
N GLU A 251 13.25 -1.62 -8.50
CA GLU A 251 14.53 -2.33 -8.48
C GLU A 251 14.41 -3.71 -7.81
N ILE A 252 13.59 -3.85 -6.76
CA ILE A 252 13.31 -5.14 -6.12
C ILE A 252 12.68 -6.11 -7.12
N CYS A 253 11.63 -5.69 -7.84
CA CYS A 253 10.99 -6.53 -8.85
C CYS A 253 11.93 -6.82 -10.04
N VAL A 254 12.79 -5.89 -10.42
CA VAL A 254 13.82 -6.10 -11.47
C VAL A 254 14.80 -7.20 -11.06
N LEU A 255 15.33 -7.17 -9.83
CA LEU A 255 16.21 -8.23 -9.31
C LEU A 255 15.51 -9.59 -9.26
N MET A 256 14.24 -9.64 -8.87
CA MET A 256 13.47 -10.89 -8.91
C MET A 256 13.30 -11.41 -10.33
N LYS A 257 12.94 -10.53 -11.26
CA LYS A 257 12.60 -10.88 -12.64
C LYS A 257 13.82 -11.32 -13.47
N TYR A 258 14.94 -10.64 -13.34
CA TYR A 258 16.11 -10.82 -14.21
C TYR A 258 17.25 -11.59 -13.55
N GLU A 259 17.39 -11.52 -12.22
CA GLU A 259 18.40 -12.27 -11.46
C GLU A 259 17.82 -13.50 -10.78
N ASN A 260 16.50 -13.77 -10.95
CA ASN A 260 15.78 -14.91 -10.36
C ASN A 260 15.94 -15.03 -8.84
N LEU A 261 16.01 -13.89 -8.15
CA LEU A 261 16.09 -13.84 -6.68
C LEU A 261 14.69 -13.98 -6.06
N ASP A 262 14.63 -14.58 -4.87
CA ASP A 262 13.42 -14.52 -4.04
C ASP A 262 13.18 -13.08 -3.54
N VAL A 263 11.93 -12.80 -3.15
CA VAL A 263 11.50 -11.45 -2.75
C VAL A 263 12.26 -10.91 -1.53
N LYS A 264 12.60 -11.76 -0.57
CA LYS A 264 13.31 -11.36 0.65
C LYS A 264 14.75 -10.97 0.33
N LYS A 265 15.43 -11.77 -0.49
CA LYS A 265 16.82 -11.50 -0.91
C LYS A 265 16.91 -10.27 -1.81
N ALA A 266 15.98 -10.10 -2.76
CA ALA A 266 15.92 -8.92 -3.60
C ALA A 266 15.70 -7.64 -2.77
N ALA A 267 14.73 -7.66 -1.85
CA ALA A 267 14.46 -6.54 -0.95
C ALA A 267 15.67 -6.24 -0.03
N GLN A 268 16.35 -7.27 0.52
CA GLN A 268 17.51 -7.09 1.36
C GLN A 268 18.66 -6.39 0.62
N ILE A 269 18.96 -6.82 -0.61
CA ILE A 269 20.01 -6.19 -1.43
C ILE A 269 19.74 -4.71 -1.64
N VAL A 270 18.50 -4.33 -1.96
CA VAL A 270 18.15 -2.93 -2.22
C VAL A 270 18.20 -2.10 -0.94
N ILE A 271 17.73 -2.64 0.20
CA ILE A 271 17.83 -1.96 1.51
C ILE A 271 19.30 -1.82 1.96
N ASP A 272 20.16 -2.79 1.68
CA ASP A 272 21.59 -2.68 1.98
C ASP A 272 22.28 -1.61 1.11
N ARG A 273 21.90 -1.49 -0.17
CA ARG A 273 22.34 -0.38 -1.03
C ARG A 273 21.89 0.97 -0.46
N LEU A 274 20.63 1.06 -0.03
CA LEU A 274 20.08 2.27 0.61
C LEU A 274 20.92 2.65 1.84
N LYS A 275 21.23 1.68 2.70
CA LYS A 275 22.08 1.86 3.89
C LYS A 275 23.48 2.32 3.53
N SER A 276 24.11 1.76 2.48
CA SER A 276 25.45 2.16 2.02
C SER A 276 25.51 3.60 1.53
N MET A 277 24.37 4.16 1.08
CA MET A 277 24.24 5.58 0.72
C MET A 277 23.97 6.49 1.93
N GLY A 278 23.91 5.95 3.15
CA GLY A 278 23.63 6.71 4.37
C GLY A 278 22.14 7.00 4.59
N ALA A 279 21.25 6.22 3.98
CA ALA A 279 19.81 6.42 4.11
C ALA A 279 19.14 5.29 4.88
N ASP A 280 18.05 5.67 5.56
CA ASP A 280 17.21 4.78 6.36
C ASP A 280 15.84 4.59 5.71
N GLY A 281 15.30 3.39 5.86
CA GLY A 281 13.94 3.07 5.41
C GLY A 281 13.63 1.59 5.49
N GLY A 282 12.51 1.23 4.91
CA GLY A 282 12.04 -0.13 4.79
C GLY A 282 11.06 -0.30 3.63
N VAL A 283 10.80 -1.53 3.30
CA VAL A 283 9.84 -1.93 2.27
C VAL A 283 9.01 -3.09 2.77
N ILE A 284 7.79 -3.15 2.28
CA ILE A 284 6.99 -4.35 2.22
C ILE A 284 6.89 -4.80 0.77
N ALA A 285 6.88 -6.11 0.55
CA ALA A 285 6.69 -6.68 -0.78
C ALA A 285 5.94 -8.01 -0.70
N LEU A 286 5.23 -8.36 -1.77
CA LEU A 286 4.71 -9.70 -2.04
C LEU A 286 5.26 -10.21 -3.36
N ASP A 287 5.63 -11.48 -3.42
CA ASP A 287 5.87 -12.15 -4.69
C ASP A 287 4.54 -12.64 -5.32
N LYS A 288 4.64 -13.22 -6.51
CA LYS A 288 3.50 -13.79 -7.25
C LYS A 288 2.76 -14.94 -6.55
N ASN A 289 3.34 -15.49 -5.48
CA ASN A 289 2.76 -16.59 -4.69
C ASN A 289 2.25 -16.10 -3.34
N GLY A 290 2.30 -14.77 -3.07
CA GLY A 290 1.90 -14.20 -1.80
C GLY A 290 2.97 -14.27 -0.70
N THR A 291 4.21 -14.66 -1.02
CA THR A 291 5.30 -14.68 -0.03
C THR A 291 5.67 -13.26 0.36
N PRO A 292 5.61 -12.89 1.66
CA PRO A 292 5.93 -11.54 2.09
C PRO A 292 7.43 -11.31 2.30
N ALA A 293 7.87 -10.08 2.01
CA ALA A 293 9.10 -9.51 2.52
C ALA A 293 8.80 -8.20 3.26
N MET A 294 9.35 -8.04 4.45
CA MET A 294 9.20 -6.85 5.30
C MET A 294 10.59 -6.46 5.81
N ILE A 295 11.37 -5.80 4.94
CA ILE A 295 12.80 -5.54 5.15
C ILE A 295 13.04 -4.08 5.45
N PHE A 296 13.79 -3.78 6.52
CA PHE A 296 14.10 -2.41 6.94
C PHE A 296 15.44 -2.31 7.68
N ASN A 297 16.09 -1.16 7.57
CA ASN A 297 17.35 -0.84 8.26
C ASN A 297 17.19 0.17 9.41
N THR A 298 15.97 0.61 9.69
CA THR A 298 15.60 1.43 10.85
C THR A 298 15.50 0.58 12.12
N PRO A 299 15.44 1.19 13.34
CA PRO A 299 15.19 0.44 14.58
C PRO A 299 13.87 -0.32 14.61
N ALA A 300 12.83 0.22 13.96
CA ALA A 300 11.51 -0.40 13.89
C ALA A 300 10.80 -0.08 12.56
N MET A 301 9.83 -0.91 12.20
CA MET A 301 8.85 -0.69 11.13
C MET A 301 7.53 -1.32 11.56
N ALA A 302 6.50 -0.49 11.72
CA ALA A 302 5.15 -0.96 11.98
C ALA A 302 4.64 -1.70 10.75
N ARG A 303 4.24 -2.96 10.89
CA ARG A 303 3.91 -3.85 9.77
C ARG A 303 2.91 -4.92 10.14
N ALA A 304 2.13 -5.34 9.16
CA ALA A 304 1.20 -6.46 9.27
C ALA A 304 1.23 -7.34 8.02
N TYR A 305 0.85 -8.60 8.17
CA TYR A 305 0.66 -9.55 7.08
C TYR A 305 -0.48 -10.50 7.40
N LYS A 306 -1.30 -10.81 6.38
CA LYS A 306 -2.40 -11.76 6.48
C LYS A 306 -2.52 -12.57 5.20
N ASP A 307 -2.60 -13.90 5.35
CA ASP A 307 -2.80 -14.87 4.27
C ASP A 307 -3.82 -15.96 4.64
N SER A 308 -4.42 -15.85 5.82
CA SER A 308 -5.46 -16.77 6.31
C SER A 308 -6.54 -16.01 7.10
N PRO A 309 -7.77 -16.53 7.17
CA PRO A 309 -8.85 -15.87 7.91
C PRO A 309 -8.57 -15.73 9.41
N ASP A 310 -7.88 -16.70 10.00
CA ASP A 310 -7.81 -16.88 11.43
C ASP A 310 -6.68 -16.11 12.12
N TYR A 311 -5.71 -15.61 11.37
CA TYR A 311 -4.53 -14.99 11.94
C TYR A 311 -4.03 -13.80 11.13
N THR A 312 -3.71 -12.71 11.82
CA THR A 312 -3.00 -11.54 11.28
C THR A 312 -1.70 -11.37 12.05
N PHE A 313 -0.58 -11.41 11.34
CA PHE A 313 0.71 -11.03 11.91
C PHE A 313 0.77 -9.51 12.03
N VAL A 314 1.10 -9.00 13.22
CA VAL A 314 1.36 -7.58 13.45
C VAL A 314 2.63 -7.44 14.29
N GLN A 315 3.53 -6.54 13.89
CA GLN A 315 4.76 -6.29 14.62
C GLN A 315 5.33 -4.89 14.30
N ILE A 316 5.95 -4.26 15.29
CA ILE A 316 6.61 -2.95 15.16
C ILE A 316 8.13 -3.09 15.22
N TYR A 317 8.64 -3.76 16.23
CA TYR A 317 10.07 -3.90 16.46
C TYR A 317 10.68 -5.10 15.71
N LYS A 318 12.01 -5.16 15.65
CA LYS A 318 12.72 -6.37 15.19
C LYS A 318 12.58 -7.49 16.23
N ASP A 319 12.63 -8.71 15.75
CA ASP A 319 12.84 -9.86 16.66
C ASP A 319 14.19 -9.69 17.34
N ASN A 320 14.22 -9.95 18.65
CA ASN A 320 15.45 -9.94 19.46
C ASN A 320 16.33 -11.15 19.13
#